data_c6dc3b6a44475a68567563590499f39d
#
_entry.id   c6dc3b6a44475a68567563590499f39d
#
_cell.length_a   1.000
_cell.length_b   1.000
_cell.length_c   1.000
_cell.angle_alpha   90.00
_cell.angle_beta   90.00
_cell.angle_gamma   90.00
#
_symmetry.space_group_name_H-M   'P 1'
#
loop_
_entity.id
_entity.type
_entity.pdbx_description
1 polymer ?
#
loop_
_entity_poly.entity_id
_entity_poly.type
_entity_poly.pdbx_seq_one_letter_code
_entity_poly.pdbx_strand_id
1 'polypeptide(L)'
;MRVLAKENRVLWVNSIGYRTPSLNKADVGRIFKKLAAFTQRLREVERNIFVLSPLAIPAYGSPMIRRLNQWLLQWQVRSAMRRLAFQRPLNWVFNPAAAVVAGTLGEEAVIYYCVDEYSAFSGVNASQLEGLERQLLARSDAVIVSADELLKTKAPFNRKTVLVRHGVDFDHFRKALDAETVVPQEIRDLPRPIIGFFGLIADWVDLDLFAAAARRWPQGTVVLLGKATTDVSTLQALPNVKLLGRKPYAELPAYCKGFDVALNPFRINRLTLNANPLKVREYLAAGLPVISTAIPEVEALGLCRIATNEDEFLAGIDWALADPGPSVSRSEAVRNESWAARVDTIAGHLRDFGVLQDG
;
A
#
# COMPACT_ATOMS: atom_id res chain seq x y z
N MET A 1 -1.13 0.27 11.82
CA MET A 1 -2.04 1.09 12.66
C MET A 1 -3.08 0.27 13.41
N ARG A 2 -3.79 -0.70 12.81
CA ARG A 2 -4.75 -1.55 13.55
C ARG A 2 -4.12 -2.31 14.71
N VAL A 3 -2.89 -2.80 14.57
CA VAL A 3 -2.15 -3.45 15.68
C VAL A 3 -1.94 -2.46 16.82
N LEU A 4 -1.45 -1.27 16.53
CA LEU A 4 -1.24 -0.21 17.53
C LEU A 4 -2.55 0.28 18.17
N ALA A 5 -3.64 0.28 17.43
CA ALA A 5 -4.96 0.72 17.92
C ALA A 5 -5.60 -0.22 18.94
N LYS A 6 -5.07 -1.45 19.12
CA LYS A 6 -5.53 -2.35 20.16
C LYS A 6 -5.32 -1.75 21.56
N GLU A 7 -4.23 -1.00 21.75
CA GLU A 7 -3.81 -0.45 23.05
C GLU A 7 -3.71 1.08 23.05
N ASN A 8 -3.69 1.70 21.86
CA ASN A 8 -3.48 3.13 21.71
C ASN A 8 -4.62 3.80 20.93
N ARG A 9 -4.83 5.09 21.17
CA ARG A 9 -5.65 5.91 20.27
C ARG A 9 -4.82 6.32 19.06
N VAL A 10 -5.37 6.19 17.87
CA VAL A 10 -4.74 6.55 16.59
C VAL A 10 -5.53 7.65 15.92
N LEU A 11 -4.90 8.79 15.65
CA LEU A 11 -5.44 9.84 14.80
C LEU A 11 -4.83 9.71 13.41
N TRP A 12 -5.59 9.19 12.46
CA TRP A 12 -5.21 9.12 11.06
C TRP A 12 -5.56 10.41 10.35
N VAL A 13 -4.55 11.13 9.86
CA VAL A 13 -4.73 12.36 9.10
C VAL A 13 -4.58 12.07 7.62
N ASN A 14 -5.67 12.23 6.86
CA ASN A 14 -5.64 12.03 5.42
C ASN A 14 -4.72 13.04 4.74
N SER A 15 -3.95 12.55 3.76
CA SER A 15 -3.08 13.38 2.93
C SER A 15 -3.88 14.46 2.19
N ILE A 16 -3.36 15.67 2.17
CA ILE A 16 -3.77 16.73 1.25
C ILE A 16 -3.09 16.41 -0.07
N GLY A 17 -3.85 15.93 -1.07
CA GLY A 17 -3.30 15.42 -2.34
C GLY A 17 -2.31 16.37 -3.03
N TYR A 18 -1.31 15.81 -3.71
CA TYR A 18 -0.25 16.53 -4.46
C TYR A 18 -0.66 17.03 -5.84
N ARG A 19 -1.78 16.53 -6.38
CA ARG A 19 -2.22 16.94 -7.72
C ARG A 19 -2.76 18.35 -7.65
N THR A 20 -2.12 19.26 -8.37
CA THR A 20 -2.72 20.56 -8.72
C THR A 20 -4.06 20.27 -9.39
N PRO A 21 -5.19 20.73 -8.84
CA PRO A 21 -6.45 20.65 -9.57
C PRO A 21 -6.30 21.41 -10.89
N SER A 22 -6.64 20.80 -12.00
CA SER A 22 -6.90 21.56 -13.22
C SER A 22 -8.12 22.42 -12.93
N LEU A 23 -7.99 23.75 -13.15
CA LEU A 23 -9.06 24.75 -12.89
C LEU A 23 -10.23 24.56 -13.88
N ASN A 24 -10.98 23.46 -13.73
CA ASN A 24 -12.24 23.23 -14.44
C ASN A 24 -13.41 23.56 -13.52
N LYS A 25 -14.52 24.11 -14.11
CA LYS A 25 -15.77 24.45 -13.40
C LYS A 25 -16.32 23.29 -12.51
N ALA A 26 -16.00 22.04 -12.85
CA ALA A 26 -16.33 20.86 -12.04
C ALA A 26 -15.59 20.82 -10.69
N ASP A 27 -14.41 21.44 -10.56
CA ASP A 27 -13.64 21.47 -9.31
C ASP A 27 -14.19 22.49 -8.32
N VAL A 28 -14.80 23.58 -8.78
CA VAL A 28 -15.46 24.58 -7.92
C VAL A 28 -16.66 23.95 -7.20
N GLY A 29 -17.46 23.13 -7.90
CA GLY A 29 -18.58 22.40 -7.27
C GLY A 29 -18.13 21.36 -6.25
N ARG A 30 -16.94 20.75 -6.45
CA ARG A 30 -16.32 19.82 -5.49
C ARG A 30 -15.78 20.55 -4.24
N ILE A 31 -15.29 21.79 -4.41
CA ILE A 31 -14.84 22.65 -3.29
C ILE A 31 -16.02 22.99 -2.41
N PHE A 32 -17.17 23.40 -2.99
CA PHE A 32 -18.39 23.69 -2.23
C PHE A 32 -18.96 22.44 -1.54
N LYS A 33 -18.96 21.27 -2.20
CA LYS A 33 -19.36 19.99 -1.56
C LYS A 33 -18.40 19.60 -0.42
N LYS A 34 -17.10 19.86 -0.54
CA LYS A 34 -16.12 19.64 0.53
C LYS A 34 -16.28 20.65 1.68
N LEU A 35 -16.71 21.89 1.40
CA LEU A 35 -17.04 22.87 2.42
C LEU A 35 -18.35 22.52 3.16
N ALA A 36 -19.35 21.98 2.46
CA ALA A 36 -20.59 21.51 3.07
C ALA A 36 -20.41 20.24 3.92
N ALA A 37 -19.40 19.42 3.62
CA ALA A 37 -18.99 18.27 4.46
C ALA A 37 -18.22 18.70 5.73
N PHE A 38 -18.27 19.97 6.11
CA PHE A 38 -17.54 20.58 7.23
C PHE A 38 -17.83 19.95 8.60
N THR A 39 -18.98 19.29 8.76
CA THR A 39 -19.44 18.71 10.03
C THR A 39 -18.90 17.31 10.33
N GLN A 40 -18.27 16.62 9.37
CA GLN A 40 -17.79 15.23 9.52
C GLN A 40 -16.26 15.06 9.41
N ARG A 41 -15.49 16.04 9.89
CA ARG A 41 -14.03 16.03 9.69
C ARG A 41 -13.28 15.05 10.57
N LEU A 42 -13.72 14.84 11.79
CA LEU A 42 -13.15 13.90 12.75
C LEU A 42 -14.20 12.84 13.06
N ARG A 43 -13.94 11.60 12.69
CA ARG A 43 -14.85 10.47 12.94
C ARG A 43 -14.07 9.27 13.40
N GLU A 44 -14.61 8.51 14.32
CA GLU A 44 -14.14 7.17 14.64
C GLU A 44 -14.63 6.23 13.55
N VAL A 45 -13.71 5.48 12.93
CA VAL A 45 -14.01 4.54 11.84
C VAL A 45 -13.89 3.08 12.30
N GLU A 46 -13.03 2.83 13.26
CA GLU A 46 -12.84 1.58 13.97
C GLU A 46 -12.50 1.92 15.43
N ARG A 47 -12.63 0.98 16.34
CA ARG A 47 -12.29 1.19 17.76
C ARG A 47 -10.88 1.79 17.88
N ASN A 48 -10.76 2.91 18.56
CA ASN A 48 -9.53 3.69 18.77
C ASN A 48 -8.90 4.27 17.49
N ILE A 49 -9.52 4.16 16.30
CA ILE A 49 -9.01 4.76 15.05
C ILE A 49 -9.92 5.92 14.65
N PHE A 50 -9.40 7.11 14.77
CA PHE A 50 -10.06 8.36 14.40
C PHE A 50 -9.47 8.87 13.10
N VAL A 51 -10.30 9.26 12.14
CA VAL A 51 -9.87 9.82 10.85
C VAL A 51 -10.20 11.29 10.79
N LEU A 52 -9.18 12.10 10.49
CA LEU A 52 -9.30 13.51 10.17
C LEU A 52 -9.07 13.71 8.67
N SER A 53 -10.02 14.35 7.99
CA SER A 53 -9.86 14.80 6.60
C SER A 53 -9.67 16.33 6.61
N PRO A 54 -8.42 16.83 6.60
CA PRO A 54 -8.16 18.26 6.71
C PRO A 54 -8.56 19.00 5.43
N LEU A 55 -8.94 20.26 5.59
CA LEU A 55 -9.12 21.18 4.47
C LEU A 55 -7.82 21.88 4.13
N ALA A 56 -7.59 22.04 2.82
CA ALA A 56 -6.55 22.90 2.30
C ALA A 56 -7.08 23.69 1.09
N ILE A 57 -6.54 24.86 0.88
CA ILE A 57 -6.84 25.67 -0.31
C ILE A 57 -6.10 25.07 -1.49
N PRO A 58 -6.79 24.72 -2.60
CA PRO A 58 -6.20 23.99 -3.71
C PRO A 58 -5.39 24.92 -4.66
N ALA A 59 -4.53 25.77 -4.12
CA ALA A 59 -3.69 26.71 -4.88
C ALA A 59 -2.23 26.63 -4.40
N TYR A 60 -1.57 25.55 -4.76
CA TYR A 60 -0.23 25.21 -4.24
C TYR A 60 0.92 26.01 -4.86
N GLY A 61 0.68 26.80 -5.93
CA GLY A 61 1.69 27.58 -6.63
C GLY A 61 2.19 28.81 -5.85
N SER A 62 1.36 29.40 -4.97
CA SER A 62 1.71 30.60 -4.21
C SER A 62 2.39 30.26 -2.88
N PRO A 63 3.56 30.87 -2.56
CA PRO A 63 4.21 30.69 -1.25
C PRO A 63 3.32 31.11 -0.08
N MET A 64 2.51 32.14 -0.26
CA MET A 64 1.60 32.64 0.78
C MET A 64 0.50 31.64 1.07
N ILE A 65 -0.09 31.04 0.03
CA ILE A 65 -1.13 30.00 0.20
C ILE A 65 -0.54 28.74 0.82
N ARG A 66 0.69 28.37 0.48
CA ARG A 66 1.39 27.25 1.12
C ARG A 66 1.55 27.49 2.63
N ARG A 67 1.96 28.68 3.06
CA ARG A 67 2.05 29.06 4.49
C ARG A 67 0.68 29.01 5.18
N LEU A 68 -0.35 29.53 4.51
CA LEU A 68 -1.72 29.48 5.02
C LEU A 68 -2.23 28.04 5.17
N ASN A 69 -2.00 27.18 4.17
CA ASN A 69 -2.34 25.76 4.23
C ASN A 69 -1.59 25.03 5.36
N GLN A 70 -0.32 25.35 5.56
CA GLN A 70 0.46 24.81 6.68
C GLN A 70 -0.16 25.20 8.02
N TRP A 71 -0.47 26.49 8.21
CA TRP A 71 -1.14 26.98 9.42
C TRP A 71 -2.51 26.34 9.64
N LEU A 72 -3.34 26.25 8.58
CA LEU A 72 -4.65 25.60 8.64
C LEU A 72 -4.54 24.12 9.01
N LEU A 73 -3.58 23.41 8.44
CA LEU A 73 -3.35 21.99 8.74
C LEU A 73 -2.91 21.81 10.20
N GLN A 74 -1.93 22.58 10.66
CA GLN A 74 -1.49 22.58 12.06
C GLN A 74 -2.64 22.84 13.03
N TRP A 75 -3.45 23.86 12.77
CA TRP A 75 -4.60 24.20 13.60
C TRP A 75 -5.63 23.06 13.66
N GLN A 76 -5.97 22.47 12.50
CA GLN A 76 -6.92 21.37 12.41
C GLN A 76 -6.44 20.14 13.15
N VAL A 77 -5.18 19.74 12.94
CA VAL A 77 -4.61 18.55 13.59
C VAL A 77 -4.51 18.78 15.09
N ARG A 78 -3.97 19.91 15.55
CA ARG A 78 -3.90 20.25 16.98
C ARG A 78 -5.28 20.31 17.64
N SER A 79 -6.31 20.83 16.92
CA SER A 79 -7.68 20.83 17.42
C SER A 79 -8.24 19.42 17.59
N ALA A 80 -7.98 18.51 16.63
CA ALA A 80 -8.37 17.10 16.73
C ALA A 80 -7.63 16.40 17.87
N MET A 81 -6.31 16.64 18.02
CA MET A 81 -5.51 16.09 19.12
C MET A 81 -6.06 16.49 20.48
N ARG A 82 -6.40 17.78 20.66
CA ARG A 82 -7.03 18.28 21.92
C ARG A 82 -8.36 17.59 22.21
N ARG A 83 -9.24 17.44 21.20
CA ARG A 83 -10.54 16.75 21.34
C ARG A 83 -10.39 15.29 21.74
N LEU A 84 -9.32 14.64 21.28
CA LEU A 84 -9.01 13.25 21.60
C LEU A 84 -8.10 13.10 22.83
N ALA A 85 -7.79 14.21 23.53
CA ALA A 85 -6.91 14.24 24.70
C ALA A 85 -5.52 13.62 24.46
N PHE A 86 -4.95 13.81 23.26
CA PHE A 86 -3.57 13.43 22.99
C PHE A 86 -2.60 14.34 23.76
N GLN A 87 -1.66 13.71 24.45
CA GLN A 87 -0.55 14.39 25.11
C GLN A 87 0.74 13.87 24.53
N ARG A 88 1.54 14.73 23.85
CA ARG A 88 2.82 14.38 23.23
C ARG A 88 2.79 13.05 22.43
N PRO A 89 1.95 12.94 21.37
CA PRO A 89 1.85 11.69 20.62
C PRO A 89 3.11 11.44 19.78
N LEU A 90 3.35 10.17 19.42
CA LEU A 90 4.27 9.81 18.36
C LEU A 90 3.65 10.16 17.00
N ASN A 91 4.36 10.92 16.19
CA ASN A 91 3.91 11.32 14.86
C ASN A 91 4.47 10.37 13.79
N TRP A 92 3.63 9.46 13.31
CA TRP A 92 3.98 8.54 12.22
C TRP A 92 3.68 9.17 10.88
N VAL A 93 4.70 9.46 10.12
CA VAL A 93 4.60 10.10 8.80
C VAL A 93 4.81 9.07 7.71
N PHE A 94 3.83 8.92 6.83
CA PHE A 94 3.90 7.98 5.68
C PHE A 94 4.16 8.67 4.35
N ASN A 95 4.14 10.01 4.34
CA ASN A 95 4.14 10.75 3.08
C ASN A 95 5.00 12.01 3.21
N PRO A 96 5.96 12.24 2.29
CA PRO A 96 6.86 13.40 2.32
C PRO A 96 6.17 14.77 2.41
N ALA A 97 4.93 14.91 1.92
CA ALA A 97 4.20 16.18 2.05
C ALA A 97 3.93 16.60 3.48
N ALA A 98 3.87 15.66 4.39
CA ALA A 98 3.70 15.97 5.80
C ALA A 98 4.92 16.65 6.43
N ALA A 99 6.07 16.75 5.71
CA ALA A 99 7.23 17.52 6.11
C ALA A 99 6.90 18.96 6.50
N VAL A 100 5.84 19.54 5.90
CA VAL A 100 5.39 20.90 6.22
C VAL A 100 4.84 21.07 7.63
N VAL A 101 4.44 19.98 8.29
CA VAL A 101 3.87 20.01 9.66
C VAL A 101 4.57 19.08 10.65
N ALA A 102 5.32 18.08 10.17
CA ALA A 102 6.09 17.19 11.03
C ALA A 102 7.10 17.98 11.88
N GLY A 103 7.18 17.69 13.17
CA GLY A 103 7.99 18.42 14.15
C GLY A 103 7.36 19.74 14.65
N THR A 104 6.08 20.00 14.30
CA THR A 104 5.43 21.27 14.67
C THR A 104 4.09 21.10 15.39
N LEU A 105 3.68 19.86 15.66
CA LEU A 105 2.36 19.56 16.24
C LEU A 105 2.40 19.44 17.78
N GLY A 106 3.58 19.43 18.39
CA GLY A 106 3.79 19.16 19.81
C GLY A 106 3.88 17.66 20.08
N GLU A 107 4.29 16.91 19.08
CA GLU A 107 4.61 15.49 19.16
C GLU A 107 5.88 15.23 19.98
N GLU A 108 5.97 14.04 20.57
CA GLU A 108 7.14 13.58 21.31
C GLU A 108 8.29 13.21 20.36
N ALA A 109 7.95 12.53 19.27
CA ALA A 109 8.88 12.17 18.24
C ALA A 109 8.22 12.08 16.87
N VAL A 110 9.00 12.28 15.82
CA VAL A 110 8.63 12.11 14.42
C VAL A 110 9.26 10.83 13.88
N ILE A 111 8.42 9.89 13.44
CA ILE A 111 8.83 8.64 12.83
C ILE A 111 8.42 8.66 11.36
N TYR A 112 9.39 8.67 10.44
CA TYR A 112 9.10 8.55 9.02
C TYR A 112 9.08 7.10 8.59
N TYR A 113 7.92 6.60 8.18
CA TYR A 113 7.76 5.27 7.61
C TYR A 113 7.66 5.36 6.09
N CYS A 114 8.79 5.23 5.41
CA CYS A 114 8.94 5.31 3.97
C CYS A 114 8.60 3.95 3.34
N VAL A 115 7.50 3.90 2.60
CA VAL A 115 6.97 2.66 2.02
C VAL A 115 7.16 2.57 0.51
N ASP A 116 7.46 3.68 -0.15
CA ASP A 116 7.61 3.80 -1.59
C ASP A 116 8.62 4.90 -1.98
N GLU A 117 9.15 4.84 -3.19
CA GLU A 117 9.87 5.95 -3.80
C GLU A 117 8.88 6.97 -4.37
N TYR A 118 8.43 7.89 -3.53
CA TYR A 118 7.34 8.83 -3.85
C TYR A 118 7.65 9.73 -5.05
N SER A 119 8.91 10.04 -5.30
CA SER A 119 9.33 10.87 -6.44
C SER A 119 9.22 10.15 -7.78
N ALA A 120 9.06 8.81 -7.76
CA ALA A 120 8.94 7.98 -8.96
C ALA A 120 7.50 7.75 -9.43
N PHE A 121 6.49 8.24 -8.69
CA PHE A 121 5.09 8.13 -9.12
C PHE A 121 4.82 9.02 -10.33
N SER A 122 3.97 8.54 -11.25
CA SER A 122 3.53 9.30 -12.42
C SER A 122 2.70 10.53 -12.02
N GLY A 123 2.96 11.66 -12.67
CA GLY A 123 2.19 12.89 -12.47
C GLY A 123 2.52 13.68 -11.20
N VAL A 124 3.65 13.39 -10.55
CA VAL A 124 4.17 14.17 -9.41
C VAL A 124 5.33 15.07 -9.82
N ASN A 125 5.55 16.14 -9.07
CA ASN A 125 6.78 16.94 -9.20
C ASN A 125 7.89 16.28 -8.37
N ALA A 126 8.74 15.50 -9.04
CA ALA A 126 9.79 14.69 -8.39
C ALA A 126 10.74 15.55 -7.55
N SER A 127 11.27 16.67 -8.08
CA SER A 127 12.23 17.52 -7.39
C SER A 127 11.62 18.16 -6.12
N GLN A 128 10.35 18.55 -6.18
CA GLN A 128 9.64 19.09 -5.02
C GLN A 128 9.45 18.04 -3.94
N LEU A 129 9.07 16.82 -4.30
CA LEU A 129 8.89 15.73 -3.35
C LEU A 129 10.20 15.28 -2.73
N GLU A 130 11.27 15.17 -3.51
CA GLU A 130 12.61 14.88 -3.00
C GLU A 130 13.08 15.95 -2.02
N GLY A 131 12.79 17.22 -2.29
CA GLY A 131 13.10 18.33 -1.37
C GLY A 131 12.35 18.23 -0.04
N LEU A 132 11.07 17.89 -0.08
CA LEU A 132 10.25 17.67 1.11
C LEU A 132 10.69 16.42 1.88
N GLU A 133 11.01 15.34 1.18
CA GLU A 133 11.49 14.11 1.79
C GLU A 133 12.82 14.30 2.51
N ARG A 134 13.78 15.03 1.91
CA ARG A 134 15.06 15.38 2.58
C ARG A 134 14.82 16.17 3.87
N GLN A 135 13.88 17.13 3.88
CA GLN A 135 13.52 17.87 5.09
C GLN A 135 12.91 16.95 6.15
N LEU A 136 12.06 16.00 5.72
CA LEU A 136 11.44 15.03 6.62
C LEU A 136 12.48 14.08 7.20
N LEU A 137 13.35 13.51 6.36
CA LEU A 137 14.46 12.64 6.80
C LEU A 137 15.35 13.33 7.85
N ALA A 138 15.73 14.59 7.61
CA ALA A 138 16.58 15.35 8.54
C ALA A 138 15.89 15.66 9.88
N ARG A 139 14.57 15.72 9.93
CA ARG A 139 13.80 16.04 11.16
C ARG A 139 13.31 14.82 11.90
N SER A 140 13.33 13.66 11.26
CA SER A 140 12.79 12.43 11.87
C SER A 140 13.72 11.90 12.95
N ASP A 141 13.14 11.53 14.08
CA ASP A 141 13.84 10.89 15.19
C ASP A 141 14.16 9.42 14.87
N ALA A 142 13.40 8.82 13.98
CA ALA A 142 13.65 7.52 13.38
C ALA A 142 13.06 7.44 11.96
N VAL A 143 13.71 6.66 11.11
CA VAL A 143 13.24 6.37 9.74
C VAL A 143 13.13 4.87 9.58
N ILE A 144 11.98 4.41 9.13
CA ILE A 144 11.71 3.01 8.83
C ILE A 144 11.47 2.92 7.34
N VAL A 145 12.16 2.04 6.66
CA VAL A 145 11.98 1.79 5.23
C VAL A 145 11.51 0.38 4.98
N SER A 146 10.72 0.17 3.94
CA SER A 146 10.10 -1.12 3.65
C SER A 146 10.89 -1.98 2.65
N ALA A 147 11.92 -1.43 2.02
CA ALA A 147 12.71 -2.09 0.98
C ALA A 147 14.20 -1.75 1.09
N ASP A 148 15.06 -2.69 0.67
CA ASP A 148 16.53 -2.52 0.68
C ASP A 148 16.98 -1.31 -0.15
N GLU A 149 16.38 -1.09 -1.31
CA GLU A 149 16.71 0.06 -2.16
C GLU A 149 16.33 1.39 -1.49
N LEU A 150 15.24 1.42 -0.73
CA LEU A 150 14.90 2.59 0.10
C LEU A 150 15.93 2.78 1.23
N LEU A 151 16.43 1.71 1.85
CA LEU A 151 17.47 1.82 2.87
C LEU A 151 18.73 2.47 2.30
N LYS A 152 19.21 2.00 1.15
CA LYS A 152 20.40 2.53 0.48
C LYS A 152 20.26 4.02 0.17
N THR A 153 19.08 4.47 -0.23
CA THR A 153 18.84 5.86 -0.66
C THR A 153 18.47 6.81 0.49
N LYS A 154 17.91 6.32 1.61
CA LYS A 154 17.44 7.18 2.71
C LYS A 154 18.43 7.20 3.91
N ALA A 155 19.15 6.12 4.19
CA ALA A 155 20.10 6.04 5.30
C ALA A 155 21.21 7.12 5.27
N PRO A 156 21.72 7.60 4.11
CA PRO A 156 22.68 8.70 4.08
C PRO A 156 22.15 10.02 4.68
N PHE A 157 20.83 10.22 4.74
CA PHE A 157 20.22 11.45 5.25
C PHE A 157 19.76 11.34 6.72
N ASN A 158 19.68 10.12 7.27
CA ASN A 158 19.35 9.91 8.67
C ASN A 158 19.98 8.60 9.17
N ARG A 159 20.91 8.70 10.16
CA ARG A 159 21.63 7.54 10.71
C ARG A 159 20.71 6.56 11.47
N LYS A 160 19.54 7.02 11.93
CA LYS A 160 18.53 6.19 12.60
C LYS A 160 17.54 5.63 11.56
N THR A 161 18.05 5.10 10.45
CA THR A 161 17.26 4.47 9.38
C THR A 161 17.41 2.96 9.47
N VAL A 162 16.28 2.25 9.54
CA VAL A 162 16.24 0.79 9.61
C VAL A 162 15.28 0.21 8.57
N LEU A 163 15.62 -1.00 8.08
CA LEU A 163 14.77 -1.77 7.20
C LEU A 163 13.81 -2.62 8.04
N VAL A 164 12.52 -2.38 7.87
CA VAL A 164 11.47 -3.27 8.34
C VAL A 164 10.48 -3.52 7.21
N ARG A 165 10.56 -4.70 6.61
CA ARG A 165 9.71 -5.12 5.50
C ARG A 165 8.24 -5.15 5.91
N HIS A 166 7.33 -5.04 4.95
CA HIS A 166 5.90 -5.11 5.23
C HIS A 166 5.50 -6.43 5.89
N GLY A 167 4.47 -6.36 6.72
CA GLY A 167 3.81 -7.54 7.25
C GLY A 167 2.56 -7.90 6.44
N VAL A 168 1.93 -9.00 6.83
CA VAL A 168 0.65 -9.47 6.29
C VAL A 168 -0.37 -9.64 7.40
N ASP A 169 -1.65 -9.45 7.09
CA ASP A 169 -2.76 -9.89 7.94
C ASP A 169 -2.97 -11.40 7.72
N PHE A 170 -2.08 -12.17 8.35
CA PHE A 170 -1.97 -13.61 8.13
C PHE A 170 -3.29 -14.33 8.40
N ASP A 171 -3.88 -14.08 9.56
CA ASP A 171 -5.13 -14.74 9.98
C ASP A 171 -6.31 -14.38 9.05
N HIS A 172 -6.29 -13.19 8.47
CA HIS A 172 -7.29 -12.78 7.50
C HIS A 172 -7.17 -13.56 6.19
N PHE A 173 -5.98 -13.60 5.57
CA PHE A 173 -5.79 -14.25 4.27
C PHE A 173 -5.77 -15.77 4.38
N ARG A 174 -5.33 -16.34 5.50
CA ARG A 174 -5.38 -17.77 5.76
C ARG A 174 -6.80 -18.35 5.70
N LYS A 175 -7.83 -17.53 5.88
CA LYS A 175 -9.23 -17.93 5.70
C LYS A 175 -9.53 -18.51 4.31
N ALA A 176 -8.68 -18.26 3.31
CA ALA A 176 -8.79 -18.94 2.01
C ALA A 176 -8.68 -20.46 2.12
N LEU A 177 -8.03 -20.98 3.17
CA LEU A 177 -7.88 -22.42 3.46
C LEU A 177 -9.05 -23.00 4.25
N ASP A 178 -9.89 -22.18 4.87
CA ASP A 178 -10.99 -22.64 5.70
C ASP A 178 -12.09 -23.28 4.84
N ALA A 179 -12.65 -24.39 5.30
CA ALA A 179 -13.71 -25.10 4.58
C ALA A 179 -14.95 -24.22 4.37
N GLU A 180 -15.28 -23.40 5.37
CA GLU A 180 -16.44 -22.52 5.40
C GLU A 180 -16.30 -21.30 4.47
N THR A 181 -15.09 -20.97 4.01
CA THR A 181 -14.90 -19.87 3.06
C THR A 181 -15.46 -20.25 1.71
N VAL A 182 -16.51 -19.56 1.31
CA VAL A 182 -17.22 -19.83 0.04
C VAL A 182 -16.64 -18.96 -1.08
N VAL A 183 -16.21 -19.62 -2.16
CA VAL A 183 -15.75 -18.92 -3.38
C VAL A 183 -16.90 -18.10 -3.97
N PRO A 184 -16.70 -16.80 -4.28
CA PRO A 184 -17.74 -15.97 -4.86
C PRO A 184 -18.29 -16.53 -6.18
N GLN A 185 -19.62 -16.44 -6.38
CA GLN A 185 -20.29 -17.01 -7.56
C GLN A 185 -19.70 -16.48 -8.86
N GLU A 186 -19.32 -15.20 -8.90
CA GLU A 186 -18.77 -14.54 -10.11
C GLU A 186 -17.43 -15.11 -10.60
N ILE A 187 -16.73 -15.93 -9.77
CA ILE A 187 -15.51 -16.63 -10.19
C ILE A 187 -15.58 -18.15 -10.01
N ARG A 188 -16.58 -18.66 -9.24
CA ARG A 188 -16.72 -20.09 -8.93
C ARG A 188 -16.89 -20.95 -10.17
N ASP A 189 -17.72 -20.47 -11.10
CA ASP A 189 -18.14 -21.21 -12.28
C ASP A 189 -17.33 -20.84 -13.54
N LEU A 190 -16.24 -20.04 -13.36
CA LEU A 190 -15.37 -19.67 -14.47
C LEU A 190 -14.49 -20.84 -14.92
N PRO A 191 -14.18 -20.93 -16.24
CA PRO A 191 -13.28 -21.92 -16.78
C PRO A 191 -11.90 -21.86 -16.11
N ARG A 192 -11.36 -23.02 -15.78
CA ARG A 192 -10.05 -23.16 -15.17
C ARG A 192 -8.94 -23.43 -16.22
N PRO A 193 -7.68 -23.05 -15.92
CA PRO A 193 -7.21 -22.45 -14.67
C PRO A 193 -7.68 -20.99 -14.47
N ILE A 194 -7.89 -20.59 -13.22
CA ILE A 194 -8.16 -19.20 -12.83
C ILE A 194 -6.86 -18.54 -12.41
N ILE A 195 -6.34 -17.65 -13.25
CA ILE A 195 -5.13 -16.90 -13.05
C ILE A 195 -5.50 -15.55 -12.43
N GLY A 196 -5.18 -15.34 -11.15
CA GLY A 196 -5.71 -14.26 -10.35
C GLY A 196 -4.75 -13.11 -10.08
N PHE A 197 -5.31 -11.91 -9.98
CA PHE A 197 -4.65 -10.69 -9.52
C PHE A 197 -5.63 -9.86 -8.70
N PHE A 198 -5.17 -9.28 -7.58
CA PHE A 198 -5.87 -8.17 -6.96
C PHE A 198 -4.95 -6.99 -6.65
N GLY A 199 -5.50 -5.79 -6.72
CA GLY A 199 -4.81 -4.55 -6.43
C GLY A 199 -5.16 -3.43 -7.40
N LEU A 200 -4.49 -2.29 -7.27
CA LEU A 200 -4.64 -1.19 -8.21
C LEU A 200 -4.01 -1.60 -9.55
N ILE A 201 -4.80 -1.49 -10.62
CA ILE A 201 -4.34 -1.70 -12.00
C ILE A 201 -3.88 -0.33 -12.52
N ALA A 202 -2.57 -0.08 -12.43
CA ALA A 202 -1.96 1.20 -12.74
C ALA A 202 -0.80 1.01 -13.73
N ASP A 203 -0.13 2.11 -14.11
CA ASP A 203 0.92 2.15 -15.12
C ASP A 203 2.18 1.33 -14.77
N TRP A 204 2.37 0.99 -13.50
CA TRP A 204 3.45 0.10 -13.07
C TRP A 204 3.10 -1.39 -13.14
N VAL A 205 1.86 -1.74 -13.51
CA VAL A 205 1.44 -3.13 -13.74
C VAL A 205 1.63 -3.46 -15.21
N ASP A 206 2.30 -4.56 -15.50
CA ASP A 206 2.51 -5.01 -16.87
C ASP A 206 1.28 -5.77 -17.38
N LEU A 207 0.46 -5.08 -18.17
CA LEU A 207 -0.77 -5.62 -18.73
C LEU A 207 -0.51 -6.62 -19.87
N ASP A 208 0.66 -6.53 -20.51
CA ASP A 208 1.03 -7.42 -21.60
C ASP A 208 1.24 -8.85 -21.12
N LEU A 209 1.78 -9.02 -19.89
CA LEU A 209 1.92 -10.33 -19.24
C LEU A 209 0.56 -10.97 -18.92
N PHE A 210 -0.46 -10.20 -18.55
CA PHE A 210 -1.81 -10.74 -18.42
C PHE A 210 -2.40 -11.13 -19.76
N ALA A 211 -2.18 -10.33 -20.81
CA ALA A 211 -2.65 -10.65 -22.15
C ALA A 211 -1.95 -11.91 -22.69
N ALA A 212 -0.65 -12.06 -22.46
CA ALA A 212 0.10 -13.26 -22.82
C ALA A 212 -0.44 -14.50 -22.08
N ALA A 213 -0.69 -14.39 -20.77
CA ALA A 213 -1.32 -15.46 -19.99
C ALA A 213 -2.71 -15.83 -20.54
N ALA A 214 -3.56 -14.84 -20.85
CA ALA A 214 -4.88 -15.11 -21.41
C ALA A 214 -4.82 -15.83 -22.78
N ARG A 215 -3.86 -15.49 -23.63
CA ARG A 215 -3.65 -16.17 -24.92
C ARG A 215 -3.09 -17.57 -24.76
N ARG A 216 -2.20 -17.79 -23.78
CA ARG A 216 -1.57 -19.09 -23.50
C ARG A 216 -2.58 -20.11 -22.96
N TRP A 217 -3.52 -19.66 -22.13
CA TRP A 217 -4.59 -20.51 -21.56
C TRP A 217 -5.97 -20.02 -22.04
N PRO A 218 -6.33 -20.17 -23.33
CA PRO A 218 -7.59 -19.67 -23.87
C PRO A 218 -8.81 -20.36 -23.27
N GLN A 219 -8.66 -21.57 -22.74
CA GLN A 219 -9.70 -22.33 -22.02
C GLN A 219 -9.81 -21.92 -20.54
N GLY A 220 -8.83 -21.23 -19.98
CA GLY A 220 -8.86 -20.73 -18.61
C GLY A 220 -9.36 -19.29 -18.52
N THR A 221 -9.29 -18.70 -17.33
CA THR A 221 -9.75 -17.32 -17.09
C THR A 221 -8.68 -16.52 -16.35
N VAL A 222 -8.37 -15.32 -16.85
CA VAL A 222 -7.54 -14.33 -16.15
C VAL A 222 -8.48 -13.36 -15.42
N VAL A 223 -8.37 -13.30 -14.08
CA VAL A 223 -9.25 -12.50 -13.21
C VAL A 223 -8.47 -11.37 -12.55
N LEU A 224 -8.88 -10.12 -12.79
CA LEU A 224 -8.30 -8.95 -12.15
C LEU A 224 -9.34 -8.26 -11.24
N LEU A 225 -9.00 -8.17 -9.95
CA LEU A 225 -9.79 -7.48 -8.93
C LEU A 225 -9.12 -6.15 -8.59
N GLY A 226 -9.77 -5.04 -8.89
CA GLY A 226 -9.24 -3.74 -8.55
C GLY A 226 -9.74 -2.61 -9.43
N LYS A 227 -9.42 -1.38 -9.01
CA LYS A 227 -9.70 -0.21 -9.84
C LYS A 227 -8.61 -0.07 -10.88
N ALA A 228 -8.99 0.12 -12.14
CA ALA A 228 -8.07 0.53 -13.20
C ALA A 228 -7.89 2.06 -13.17
N THR A 229 -6.63 2.51 -13.27
CA THR A 229 -6.22 3.91 -13.41
C THR A 229 -5.36 4.14 -14.65
N THR A 230 -5.16 3.10 -15.45
CA THR A 230 -4.53 3.10 -16.76
C THR A 230 -5.48 2.51 -17.80
N ASP A 231 -5.13 2.61 -19.07
CA ASP A 231 -5.90 2.00 -20.15
C ASP A 231 -5.79 0.46 -20.06
N VAL A 232 -6.94 -0.20 -20.07
CA VAL A 232 -7.09 -1.67 -20.00
C VAL A 232 -7.79 -2.24 -21.23
N SER A 233 -7.91 -1.46 -22.30
CA SER A 233 -8.65 -1.84 -23.53
C SER A 233 -8.12 -3.12 -24.16
N THR A 234 -6.79 -3.33 -24.13
CA THR A 234 -6.16 -4.57 -24.62
C THR A 234 -6.61 -5.81 -23.85
N LEU A 235 -6.83 -5.70 -22.55
CA LEU A 235 -7.35 -6.79 -21.72
C LEU A 235 -8.85 -7.00 -21.93
N GLN A 236 -9.61 -5.91 -22.09
CA GLN A 236 -11.06 -5.98 -22.34
C GLN A 236 -11.41 -6.66 -23.66
N ALA A 237 -10.49 -6.61 -24.64
CA ALA A 237 -10.67 -7.27 -25.94
C ALA A 237 -10.52 -8.80 -25.87
N LEU A 238 -9.99 -9.36 -24.77
CA LEU A 238 -9.76 -10.79 -24.60
C LEU A 238 -10.98 -11.46 -23.93
N PRO A 239 -11.60 -12.48 -24.54
CA PRO A 239 -12.86 -13.04 -24.05
C PRO A 239 -12.75 -13.74 -22.70
N ASN A 240 -11.58 -14.25 -22.38
CA ASN A 240 -11.28 -14.97 -21.14
C ASN A 240 -10.60 -14.10 -20.07
N VAL A 241 -10.64 -12.77 -20.20
CA VAL A 241 -10.23 -11.82 -19.17
C VAL A 241 -11.45 -11.24 -18.47
N LYS A 242 -11.44 -11.22 -17.13
CA LYS A 242 -12.48 -10.67 -16.29
C LYS A 242 -11.95 -9.54 -15.42
N LEU A 243 -12.39 -8.31 -15.69
CA LEU A 243 -12.10 -7.13 -14.86
C LEU A 243 -13.28 -6.91 -13.91
N LEU A 244 -13.17 -7.39 -12.67
CA LEU A 244 -14.29 -7.43 -11.72
C LEU A 244 -14.37 -6.20 -10.80
N GLY A 245 -13.51 -5.20 -11.05
CA GLY A 245 -13.49 -3.99 -10.25
C GLY A 245 -13.01 -4.21 -8.81
N ARG A 246 -13.15 -3.17 -7.97
CA ARG A 246 -12.71 -3.21 -6.58
C ARG A 246 -13.64 -4.09 -5.74
N LYS A 247 -13.05 -4.98 -4.95
CA LYS A 247 -13.74 -5.79 -3.94
C LYS A 247 -13.43 -5.32 -2.52
N PRO A 248 -14.34 -5.51 -1.56
CA PRO A 248 -14.06 -5.27 -0.15
C PRO A 248 -12.88 -6.12 0.34
N TYR A 249 -12.03 -5.55 1.20
CA TYR A 249 -10.87 -6.27 1.75
C TYR A 249 -11.29 -7.57 2.45
N ALA A 250 -12.41 -7.55 3.17
CA ALA A 250 -12.94 -8.71 3.87
C ALA A 250 -13.26 -9.92 2.97
N GLU A 251 -13.51 -9.69 1.69
CA GLU A 251 -13.88 -10.72 0.71
C GLU A 251 -12.66 -11.30 -0.02
N LEU A 252 -11.49 -10.64 0.02
CA LEU A 252 -10.31 -11.06 -0.75
C LEU A 252 -9.87 -12.49 -0.48
N PRO A 253 -9.91 -13.03 0.76
CA PRO A 253 -9.59 -14.44 1.01
C PRO A 253 -10.47 -15.41 0.22
N ALA A 254 -11.75 -15.10 0.06
CA ALA A 254 -12.71 -15.93 -0.68
C ALA A 254 -12.40 -15.94 -2.19
N TYR A 255 -11.96 -14.80 -2.75
CA TYR A 255 -11.46 -14.75 -4.12
C TYR A 255 -10.16 -15.52 -4.27
N CYS A 256 -9.21 -15.37 -3.33
CA CYS A 256 -7.96 -16.13 -3.33
C CYS A 256 -8.22 -17.63 -3.32
N LYS A 257 -9.22 -18.11 -2.56
CA LYS A 257 -9.63 -19.53 -2.56
C LYS A 257 -10.03 -20.03 -3.94
N GLY A 258 -10.54 -19.15 -4.80
CA GLY A 258 -10.96 -19.51 -6.15
C GLY A 258 -9.83 -19.48 -7.19
N PHE A 259 -8.67 -18.90 -6.88
CA PHE A 259 -7.53 -18.80 -7.81
C PHE A 259 -6.70 -20.08 -7.83
N ASP A 260 -6.19 -20.45 -9.02
CA ASP A 260 -5.22 -21.54 -9.19
C ASP A 260 -3.78 -21.01 -9.03
N VAL A 261 -3.51 -19.80 -9.51
CA VAL A 261 -2.23 -19.10 -9.38
C VAL A 261 -2.44 -17.60 -9.23
N ALA A 262 -1.58 -16.95 -8.46
CA ALA A 262 -1.59 -15.50 -8.28
C ALA A 262 -0.40 -14.84 -8.97
N LEU A 263 -0.62 -13.67 -9.57
CA LEU A 263 0.39 -12.94 -10.33
C LEU A 263 0.77 -11.62 -9.68
N ASN A 264 2.07 -11.28 -9.74
CA ASN A 264 2.60 -9.97 -9.43
C ASN A 264 3.44 -9.45 -10.62
N PRO A 265 2.79 -9.08 -11.75
CA PRO A 265 3.47 -8.66 -12.96
C PRO A 265 3.77 -7.16 -12.92
N PHE A 266 4.72 -6.75 -12.12
CA PHE A 266 5.14 -5.35 -12.07
C PHE A 266 6.18 -5.06 -13.16
N ARG A 267 6.03 -3.93 -13.86
CA ARG A 267 7.07 -3.40 -14.75
C ARG A 267 8.31 -3.06 -13.94
N ILE A 268 9.48 -3.41 -14.43
CA ILE A 268 10.74 -3.08 -13.76
C ILE A 268 11.09 -1.62 -14.05
N ASN A 269 11.01 -0.78 -13.03
CA ASN A 269 11.34 0.64 -13.09
C ASN A 269 11.73 1.17 -11.69
N ARG A 270 12.11 2.46 -11.60
CA ARG A 270 12.54 3.07 -10.32
C ARG A 270 11.50 2.93 -9.20
N LEU A 271 10.20 3.01 -9.51
CA LEU A 271 9.14 2.84 -8.51
C LEU A 271 9.11 1.40 -7.97
N THR A 272 9.05 0.44 -8.86
CA THR A 272 8.84 -0.97 -8.50
C THR A 272 10.08 -1.64 -7.94
N LEU A 273 11.29 -1.21 -8.33
CA LEU A 273 12.54 -1.65 -7.70
C LEU A 273 12.65 -1.23 -6.22
N ASN A 274 11.96 -0.15 -5.83
CA ASN A 274 11.89 0.33 -4.45
C ASN A 274 10.62 -0.17 -3.71
N ALA A 275 9.77 -0.95 -4.36
CA ALA A 275 8.52 -1.41 -3.78
C ALA A 275 8.67 -2.73 -3.02
N ASN A 276 7.93 -2.86 -1.93
CA ASN A 276 7.72 -4.12 -1.24
C ASN A 276 6.24 -4.52 -1.39
N PRO A 277 5.87 -5.31 -2.43
CA PRO A 277 4.47 -5.56 -2.77
C PRO A 277 3.74 -6.36 -1.69
N LEU A 278 2.81 -5.73 -0.96
CA LEU A 278 1.99 -6.36 0.08
C LEU A 278 1.25 -7.60 -0.42
N LYS A 279 0.68 -7.51 -1.63
CA LYS A 279 -0.14 -8.57 -2.22
C LYS A 279 0.58 -9.92 -2.34
N VAL A 280 1.90 -9.92 -2.50
CA VAL A 280 2.69 -11.16 -2.58
C VAL A 280 2.57 -11.94 -1.27
N ARG A 281 2.75 -11.26 -0.13
CA ARG A 281 2.57 -11.89 1.19
C ARG A 281 1.12 -12.29 1.44
N GLU A 282 0.17 -11.50 0.93
CA GLU A 282 -1.27 -11.79 1.04
C GLU A 282 -1.64 -13.04 0.24
N TYR A 283 -1.13 -13.21 -0.99
CA TYR A 283 -1.30 -14.42 -1.79
C TYR A 283 -0.68 -15.65 -1.12
N LEU A 284 0.56 -15.51 -0.61
CA LEU A 284 1.22 -16.61 0.10
C LEU A 284 0.47 -16.99 1.37
N ALA A 285 -0.01 -16.01 2.16
CA ALA A 285 -0.83 -16.27 3.35
C ALA A 285 -2.16 -16.96 3.01
N ALA A 286 -2.73 -16.66 1.85
CA ALA A 286 -3.87 -17.41 1.29
C ALA A 286 -3.48 -18.80 0.75
N GLY A 287 -2.19 -19.15 0.73
CA GLY A 287 -1.67 -20.43 0.29
C GLY A 287 -1.47 -20.57 -1.22
N LEU A 288 -1.55 -19.48 -1.99
CA LEU A 288 -1.44 -19.52 -3.45
C LEU A 288 0.02 -19.62 -3.92
N PRO A 289 0.29 -20.33 -5.02
CA PRO A 289 1.54 -20.19 -5.74
C PRO A 289 1.59 -18.82 -6.41
N VAL A 290 2.76 -18.16 -6.35
CA VAL A 290 2.93 -16.78 -6.83
C VAL A 290 4.00 -16.70 -7.89
N ILE A 291 3.68 -16.08 -9.02
CA ILE A 291 4.61 -15.71 -10.07
C ILE A 291 4.81 -14.20 -10.04
N SER A 292 6.06 -13.76 -10.01
CA SER A 292 6.41 -12.33 -9.99
C SER A 292 7.48 -12.01 -11.02
N THR A 293 7.42 -10.83 -11.58
CA THR A 293 8.60 -10.22 -12.20
C THR A 293 9.70 -10.00 -11.16
N ALA A 294 10.93 -9.74 -11.60
CA ALA A 294 12.14 -9.65 -10.78
C ALA A 294 12.14 -8.37 -9.89
N ILE A 295 11.29 -8.34 -8.89
CA ILE A 295 11.23 -7.29 -7.88
C ILE A 295 12.15 -7.70 -6.71
N PRO A 296 13.15 -6.89 -6.33
CA PRO A 296 14.16 -7.29 -5.33
C PRO A 296 13.57 -7.79 -4.01
N GLU A 297 12.52 -7.15 -3.52
CA GLU A 297 11.86 -7.53 -2.26
C GLU A 297 11.05 -8.84 -2.38
N VAL A 298 10.64 -9.24 -3.60
CA VAL A 298 9.99 -10.53 -3.85
C VAL A 298 11.04 -11.63 -4.01
N GLU A 299 12.16 -11.32 -4.68
CA GLU A 299 13.32 -12.23 -4.77
C GLU A 299 13.88 -12.55 -3.39
N ALA A 300 14.08 -11.52 -2.55
CA ALA A 300 14.58 -11.66 -1.18
C ALA A 300 13.65 -12.49 -0.27
N LEU A 301 12.35 -12.55 -0.58
CA LEU A 301 11.40 -13.40 0.16
C LEU A 301 11.64 -14.90 -0.11
N GLY A 302 12.12 -15.27 -1.31
CA GLY A 302 12.50 -16.65 -1.66
C GLY A 302 11.36 -17.66 -1.78
N LEU A 303 10.09 -17.19 -1.81
CA LEU A 303 8.89 -18.04 -1.78
C LEU A 303 8.06 -17.98 -3.07
N CYS A 304 8.52 -17.20 -4.06
CA CYS A 304 7.83 -16.97 -5.31
C CYS A 304 8.66 -17.46 -6.50
N ARG A 305 8.01 -17.83 -7.60
CA ARG A 305 8.70 -18.03 -8.87
C ARG A 305 8.97 -16.67 -9.50
N ILE A 306 10.23 -16.37 -9.77
CA ILE A 306 10.65 -15.11 -10.39
C ILE A 306 10.85 -15.31 -11.87
N ALA A 307 10.44 -14.31 -12.65
CA ALA A 307 10.58 -14.25 -14.09
C ALA A 307 11.21 -12.92 -14.53
N THR A 308 12.16 -12.97 -15.46
CA THR A 308 12.85 -11.81 -16.01
C THR A 308 12.36 -11.41 -17.40
N ASN A 309 11.56 -12.28 -18.03
CA ASN A 309 10.96 -12.09 -19.35
C ASN A 309 9.60 -12.81 -19.43
N GLU A 310 8.88 -12.61 -20.55
CA GLU A 310 7.56 -13.19 -20.78
C GLU A 310 7.58 -14.71 -20.78
N ASP A 311 8.56 -15.33 -21.46
CA ASP A 311 8.64 -16.80 -21.58
C ASP A 311 8.82 -17.44 -20.19
N GLU A 312 9.70 -16.89 -19.35
CA GLU A 312 9.89 -17.34 -17.97
C GLU A 312 8.64 -17.11 -17.11
N PHE A 313 7.92 -16.02 -17.37
CA PHE A 313 6.69 -15.71 -16.65
C PHE A 313 5.60 -16.72 -16.96
N LEU A 314 5.42 -17.08 -18.25
CA LEU A 314 4.47 -18.08 -18.68
C LEU A 314 4.89 -19.49 -18.21
N ALA A 315 6.17 -19.84 -18.31
CA ALA A 315 6.70 -21.09 -17.76
C ALA A 315 6.53 -21.17 -16.23
N GLY A 316 6.60 -20.04 -15.53
CA GLY A 316 6.30 -19.96 -14.11
C GLY A 316 4.84 -20.28 -13.80
N ILE A 317 3.90 -19.84 -14.64
CA ILE A 317 2.49 -20.20 -14.50
C ILE A 317 2.29 -21.71 -14.76
N ASP A 318 2.91 -22.30 -15.80
CA ASP A 318 2.87 -23.75 -16.03
C ASP A 318 3.38 -24.53 -14.81
N TRP A 319 4.48 -24.07 -14.20
CA TRP A 319 5.02 -24.66 -12.97
C TRP A 319 4.02 -24.57 -11.81
N ALA A 320 3.36 -23.43 -11.62
CA ALA A 320 2.39 -23.23 -10.55
C ALA A 320 1.13 -24.10 -10.74
N LEU A 321 0.73 -24.33 -11.98
CA LEU A 321 -0.43 -25.15 -12.32
C LEU A 321 -0.18 -26.67 -12.15
N ALA A 322 1.05 -27.10 -11.85
CA ALA A 322 1.34 -28.47 -11.42
C ALA A 322 0.88 -28.74 -9.98
N ASP A 323 0.80 -27.69 -9.11
CA ASP A 323 0.25 -27.74 -7.74
C ASP A 323 -0.57 -26.47 -7.48
N PRO A 324 -1.77 -26.37 -8.14
CA PRO A 324 -2.56 -25.15 -8.16
C PRO A 324 -3.35 -24.93 -6.87
N GLY A 325 -3.76 -23.66 -6.69
CA GLY A 325 -4.68 -23.25 -5.62
C GLY A 325 -4.05 -23.18 -4.24
N PRO A 326 -4.86 -22.93 -3.22
CA PRO A 326 -4.40 -22.76 -1.85
C PRO A 326 -3.78 -24.02 -1.23
N SER A 327 -2.62 -23.86 -0.59
CA SER A 327 -1.91 -24.92 0.14
C SER A 327 -1.53 -24.45 1.53
N VAL A 328 -1.69 -25.31 2.53
CA VAL A 328 -1.33 -25.04 3.93
C VAL A 328 0.17 -24.77 4.05
N SER A 329 1.01 -25.53 3.36
CA SER A 329 2.48 -25.37 3.44
C SER A 329 2.94 -24.00 2.93
N ARG A 330 2.37 -23.50 1.83
CA ARG A 330 2.66 -22.15 1.31
C ARG A 330 2.19 -21.07 2.27
N SER A 331 1.02 -21.24 2.89
CA SER A 331 0.51 -20.28 3.88
C SER A 331 1.41 -20.23 5.11
N GLU A 332 1.77 -21.36 5.68
CA GLU A 332 2.61 -21.42 6.88
C GLU A 332 4.00 -20.80 6.68
N ALA A 333 4.55 -20.81 5.47
CA ALA A 333 5.85 -20.22 5.15
C ALA A 333 5.93 -18.72 5.46
N VAL A 334 4.78 -18.01 5.50
CA VAL A 334 4.73 -16.57 5.81
C VAL A 334 4.05 -16.25 7.15
N ARG A 335 3.81 -17.23 8.02
CA ARG A 335 3.19 -17.03 9.33
C ARG A 335 3.89 -15.96 10.17
N ASN A 336 5.22 -15.96 10.17
CA ASN A 336 6.04 -15.01 10.93
C ASN A 336 6.18 -13.64 10.26
N GLU A 337 5.65 -13.47 9.06
CA GLU A 337 5.62 -12.19 8.33
C GLU A 337 4.44 -11.30 8.77
N SER A 338 3.85 -11.52 9.94
CA SER A 338 2.66 -10.81 10.40
C SER A 338 2.93 -9.33 10.73
N TRP A 339 1.90 -8.47 10.62
CA TRP A 339 1.99 -7.08 11.06
C TRP A 339 2.30 -6.94 12.55
N ALA A 340 1.87 -7.89 13.39
CA ALA A 340 2.20 -7.88 14.82
C ALA A 340 3.71 -8.01 15.03
N ALA A 341 4.34 -9.02 14.39
CA ALA A 341 5.79 -9.22 14.46
C ALA A 341 6.56 -8.00 13.92
N ARG A 342 6.06 -7.33 12.86
CA ARG A 342 6.69 -6.11 12.33
C ARG A 342 6.59 -4.93 13.32
N VAL A 343 5.46 -4.77 13.98
CA VAL A 343 5.28 -3.72 15.01
C VAL A 343 6.24 -3.96 16.17
N ASP A 344 6.41 -5.21 16.62
CA ASP A 344 7.36 -5.56 17.70
C ASP A 344 8.80 -5.26 17.29
N THR A 345 9.19 -5.61 16.05
CA THR A 345 10.51 -5.28 15.49
C THR A 345 10.73 -3.76 15.46
N ILE A 346 9.74 -3.00 14.98
CA ILE A 346 9.81 -1.54 14.95
C ILE A 346 9.95 -0.97 16.37
N ALA A 347 9.15 -1.47 17.32
CA ALA A 347 9.23 -1.02 18.71
C ALA A 347 10.63 -1.27 19.32
N GLY A 348 11.27 -2.40 19.01
CA GLY A 348 12.66 -2.68 19.38
C GLY A 348 13.62 -1.60 18.86
N HIS A 349 13.60 -1.35 17.55
CA HIS A 349 14.43 -0.30 16.95
C HIS A 349 14.17 1.10 17.52
N LEU A 350 12.92 1.44 17.82
CA LEU A 350 12.59 2.73 18.41
C LEU A 350 13.13 2.87 19.83
N ARG A 351 13.20 1.78 20.63
CA ARG A 351 13.90 1.78 21.93
C ARG A 351 15.41 1.95 21.75
N ASP A 352 16.02 1.19 20.83
CA ASP A 352 17.47 1.31 20.53
C ASP A 352 17.85 2.73 20.12
N PHE A 353 16.94 3.45 19.46
CA PHE A 353 17.13 4.84 19.07
C PHE A 353 16.79 5.85 20.18
N GLY A 354 16.29 5.40 21.32
CA GLY A 354 15.85 6.27 22.43
C GLY A 354 14.57 7.07 22.11
N VAL A 355 13.77 6.60 21.16
CA VAL A 355 12.47 7.20 20.79
C VAL A 355 11.34 6.67 21.68
N LEU A 356 11.42 5.42 22.08
CA LEU A 356 10.55 4.82 23.09
C LEU A 356 11.34 4.57 24.37
N GLN A 357 10.74 4.82 25.52
CA GLN A 357 11.26 4.43 26.81
C GLN A 357 10.94 2.95 27.08
N ASP A 358 11.80 2.26 27.80
CA ASP A 358 11.48 0.95 28.36
C ASP A 358 10.34 1.13 29.36
N GLY A 359 9.20 0.48 29.12
CA GLY A 359 8.03 0.54 29.98
C GLY A 359 8.16 -0.30 31.24
#